data_876c6720b23cf6ae00be41dcac2fb92e
#
_entry.id   876c6720b23cf6ae00be41dcac2fb92e
#
_cell.length_a   1.000
_cell.length_b   1.000
_cell.length_c   1.000
_cell.angle_alpha   90.00
_cell.angle_beta   90.00
_cell.angle_gamma   90.00
#
_symmetry.space_group_name_H-M   'P 1'
#
loop_
_entity.id
_entity.type
_entity.pdbx_description
1 polymer ?
#
loop_
_entity_poly.entity_id
_entity_poly.type
_entity_poly.pdbx_seq_one_letter_code
_entity_poly.pdbx_strand_id
1 'polypeptide(L)'
;MRRALAALALAVLASAASGTERFSFAVFGDTPYFAFDEPAVVRLIDSLADARVAFVVHVGDFKAAAVPCSDELFEVRRRMFDASPVPFVFVPGDNDWTDCHRALAGRHDPIDRLAKLRELFYPDDTSLGRQKLRLARQSASPRFSAYRENARWVMGGIVFVTLNVPGSTNNLGRNVVMDVEHAARMAANFEWLDAAVQRAAGRELRGLVVFAHADPAFGGREGRVDGYARLREALRTHAAALAKPMLLVHGDGHRYRIDQPLRDRADGRRLETFTRVEVFGAPEVDWVRIDVDSANPRLFSVGRGTTAPPPP
;
A
#
# COMPACT_ATOMS: atom_id res chain seq x y z
N MET A 1 27.44 54.16 43.74
CA MET A 1 27.03 52.77 44.10
C MET A 1 25.94 52.31 43.14
N ARG A 2 26.30 51.59 42.10
CA ARG A 2 25.35 51.04 41.13
C ARG A 2 25.26 49.53 41.37
N ARG A 3 24.10 49.03 41.77
CA ARG A 3 23.83 47.60 41.94
C ARG A 3 23.41 47.01 40.61
N ALA A 4 24.18 46.06 40.08
CA ALA A 4 23.84 45.27 38.93
C ALA A 4 22.97 44.06 39.40
N LEU A 5 21.77 43.97 38.86
CA LEU A 5 20.91 42.81 39.00
C LEU A 5 21.21 41.82 37.87
N ALA A 6 21.77 40.69 38.21
CA ALA A 6 21.94 39.57 37.26
C ALA A 6 20.62 38.77 37.21
N ALA A 7 19.98 38.75 36.05
CA ALA A 7 18.83 37.91 35.77
C ALA A 7 19.30 36.51 35.34
N LEU A 8 19.02 35.50 36.14
CA LEU A 8 19.30 34.12 35.84
C LEU A 8 18.14 33.59 34.99
N ALA A 9 18.39 33.40 33.68
CA ALA A 9 17.44 32.75 32.76
C ALA A 9 17.51 31.25 32.95
N LEU A 10 16.46 30.66 33.56
CA LEU A 10 16.28 29.23 33.69
C LEU A 10 15.73 28.68 32.34
N ALA A 11 16.58 28.04 31.54
CA ALA A 11 16.16 27.31 30.34
C ALA A 11 15.48 26.02 30.79
N VAL A 12 14.16 25.98 30.71
CA VAL A 12 13.38 24.76 30.88
C VAL A 12 13.55 23.94 29.60
N LEU A 13 14.40 22.93 29.64
CA LEU A 13 14.46 21.86 28.63
C LEU A 13 13.17 21.03 28.77
N ALA A 14 12.20 21.31 27.92
CA ALA A 14 11.06 20.43 27.75
C ALA A 14 11.57 19.13 27.09
N SER A 15 11.84 18.11 27.89
CA SER A 15 11.95 16.73 27.41
C SER A 15 10.61 16.35 26.78
N ALA A 16 10.56 16.34 25.45
CA ALA A 16 9.47 15.68 24.75
C ALA A 16 9.53 14.20 25.13
N ALA A 17 8.68 13.78 26.07
CA ALA A 17 8.43 12.39 26.34
C ALA A 17 7.93 11.78 25.02
N SER A 18 8.76 10.98 24.35
CA SER A 18 8.34 10.14 23.22
C SER A 18 7.37 9.11 23.79
N GLY A 19 6.10 9.47 23.86
CA GLY A 19 5.03 8.54 24.20
C GLY A 19 5.09 7.36 23.27
N THR A 20 4.87 6.16 23.77
CA THR A 20 4.76 4.95 22.97
C THR A 20 3.57 5.11 22.03
N GLU A 21 3.85 5.31 20.74
CA GLU A 21 2.79 5.38 19.74
C GLU A 21 2.34 3.98 19.40
N ARG A 22 1.04 3.72 19.60
CA ARG A 22 0.37 2.47 19.25
C ARG A 22 -0.84 2.79 18.40
N PHE A 23 -0.95 2.13 17.27
CA PHE A 23 -2.14 2.17 16.42
C PHE A 23 -2.19 0.93 15.54
N SER A 24 -3.33 0.73 14.90
CA SER A 24 -3.52 -0.39 13.97
C SER A 24 -4.07 0.14 12.67
N PHE A 25 -3.81 -0.60 11.59
CA PHE A 25 -4.46 -0.36 10.31
C PHE A 25 -4.92 -1.69 9.70
N ALA A 26 -5.90 -1.60 8.80
CA ALA A 26 -6.47 -2.74 8.11
C ALA A 26 -5.96 -2.81 6.67
N VAL A 27 -5.83 -4.03 6.15
CA VAL A 27 -5.55 -4.26 4.73
C VAL A 27 -6.39 -5.42 4.24
N PHE A 28 -7.03 -5.26 3.08
CA PHE A 28 -7.69 -6.33 2.33
C PHE A 28 -7.58 -6.06 0.82
N GLY A 29 -7.93 -7.03 0.00
CA GLY A 29 -7.90 -6.91 -1.46
C GLY A 29 -8.58 -8.11 -2.11
N ASP A 30 -8.53 -8.21 -3.45
CA ASP A 30 -9.03 -9.34 -4.21
C ASP A 30 -10.51 -9.67 -3.88
N THR A 31 -11.30 -8.63 -3.57
CA THR A 31 -12.72 -8.67 -3.21
C THR A 31 -13.34 -7.25 -3.24
N PRO A 32 -14.67 -7.08 -3.56
CA PRO A 32 -15.61 -8.12 -4.01
C PRO A 32 -15.34 -8.50 -5.47
N TYR A 33 -15.36 -9.79 -5.77
CA TYR A 33 -15.20 -10.25 -7.16
C TYR A 33 -16.51 -10.20 -7.94
N PHE A 34 -17.61 -10.52 -7.29
CA PHE A 34 -18.94 -10.54 -7.88
C PHE A 34 -19.95 -9.75 -7.03
N ALA A 35 -21.10 -9.45 -7.59
CA ALA A 35 -22.14 -8.71 -6.88
C ALA A 35 -22.63 -9.44 -5.60
N PHE A 36 -22.58 -10.77 -5.56
CA PHE A 36 -22.96 -11.52 -4.37
C PHE A 36 -21.95 -11.42 -3.21
N ASP A 37 -20.71 -11.00 -3.47
CA ASP A 37 -19.70 -10.74 -2.43
C ASP A 37 -19.89 -9.37 -1.77
N GLU A 38 -20.54 -8.41 -2.48
CA GLU A 38 -20.67 -7.02 -2.03
C GLU A 38 -21.23 -6.87 -0.61
N PRO A 39 -22.31 -7.60 -0.22
CA PRO A 39 -22.82 -7.48 1.15
C PRO A 39 -21.81 -7.89 2.23
N ALA A 40 -20.94 -8.86 1.93
CA ALA A 40 -19.90 -9.29 2.87
C ALA A 40 -18.80 -8.21 3.00
N VAL A 41 -18.38 -7.62 1.88
CA VAL A 41 -17.38 -6.54 1.86
C VAL A 41 -17.92 -5.27 2.54
N VAL A 42 -19.19 -4.93 2.33
CA VAL A 42 -19.81 -3.79 3.04
C VAL A 42 -19.78 -4.03 4.55
N ARG A 43 -20.18 -5.21 5.03
CA ARG A 43 -20.09 -5.55 6.47
C ARG A 43 -18.65 -5.49 6.99
N LEU A 44 -17.68 -5.97 6.21
CA LEU A 44 -16.26 -5.85 6.56
C LEU A 44 -15.88 -4.39 6.75
N ILE A 45 -16.17 -3.53 5.75
CA ILE A 45 -15.85 -2.09 5.80
C ILE A 45 -16.52 -1.41 6.99
N ASP A 46 -17.80 -1.69 7.24
CA ASP A 46 -18.54 -1.10 8.37
C ASP A 46 -17.92 -1.52 9.73
N SER A 47 -17.44 -2.77 9.85
CA SER A 47 -16.82 -3.27 11.08
C SER A 47 -15.49 -2.60 11.44
N LEU A 48 -14.84 -1.91 10.50
CA LEU A 48 -13.55 -1.24 10.74
C LEU A 48 -13.65 -0.10 11.75
N ALA A 49 -14.82 0.51 11.93
CA ALA A 49 -15.05 1.51 12.98
C ALA A 49 -14.87 0.89 14.38
N ASP A 50 -15.47 -0.27 14.59
CA ASP A 50 -15.40 -0.99 15.87
C ASP A 50 -14.01 -1.59 16.11
N ALA A 51 -13.33 -1.97 15.04
CA ALA A 51 -11.95 -2.46 15.08
C ALA A 51 -10.92 -1.40 15.48
N ARG A 52 -11.32 -0.11 15.54
CA ARG A 52 -10.47 1.04 15.92
C ARG A 52 -9.18 1.13 15.10
N VAL A 53 -9.27 0.86 13.81
CA VAL A 53 -8.13 1.04 12.90
C VAL A 53 -8.02 2.50 12.47
N ALA A 54 -6.80 2.99 12.32
CA ALA A 54 -6.53 4.37 11.93
C ALA A 54 -6.88 4.65 10.46
N PHE A 55 -6.75 3.63 9.61
CA PHE A 55 -7.10 3.66 8.18
C PHE A 55 -7.18 2.23 7.65
N VAL A 56 -7.68 2.10 6.44
CA VAL A 56 -7.70 0.84 5.68
C VAL A 56 -7.06 1.04 4.32
N VAL A 57 -6.39 0.00 3.81
CA VAL A 57 -5.85 -0.06 2.45
C VAL A 57 -6.48 -1.25 1.72
N HIS A 58 -7.05 -1.00 0.54
CA HIS A 58 -7.44 -2.04 -0.40
C HIS A 58 -6.31 -2.21 -1.43
N VAL A 59 -5.73 -3.40 -1.49
CA VAL A 59 -4.55 -3.68 -2.32
C VAL A 59 -4.90 -4.23 -3.71
N GLY A 60 -6.04 -3.82 -4.27
CA GLY A 60 -6.40 -4.09 -5.66
C GLY A 60 -7.39 -5.21 -5.86
N ASP A 61 -7.86 -5.33 -7.09
CA ASP A 61 -8.81 -6.32 -7.57
C ASP A 61 -10.18 -6.23 -6.86
N PHE A 62 -10.90 -5.15 -7.13
CA PHE A 62 -12.28 -4.96 -6.66
C PHE A 62 -13.32 -5.64 -7.55
N LYS A 63 -12.90 -6.47 -8.49
CA LYS A 63 -13.73 -7.29 -9.37
C LYS A 63 -12.94 -8.49 -9.89
N ALA A 64 -13.64 -9.57 -10.28
CA ALA A 64 -13.01 -10.69 -10.95
C ALA A 64 -12.57 -10.33 -12.39
N ALA A 65 -11.57 -11.05 -12.89
CA ALA A 65 -11.07 -10.90 -14.27
C ALA A 65 -12.15 -11.07 -15.35
N ALA A 66 -13.21 -11.84 -15.07
CA ALA A 66 -14.32 -12.11 -15.98
C ALA A 66 -15.49 -11.12 -15.85
N VAL A 67 -15.39 -10.13 -14.96
CA VAL A 67 -16.43 -9.09 -14.79
C VAL A 67 -16.06 -7.87 -15.63
N PRO A 68 -17.01 -7.27 -16.39
CA PRO A 68 -16.74 -6.10 -17.23
C PRO A 68 -16.16 -4.91 -16.46
N CYS A 69 -15.18 -4.24 -17.06
CA CYS A 69 -14.59 -3.01 -16.54
C CYS A 69 -15.43 -1.78 -16.95
N SER A 70 -16.72 -1.79 -16.62
CA SER A 70 -17.61 -0.68 -16.97
C SER A 70 -17.45 0.52 -16.03
N ASP A 71 -17.81 1.71 -16.50
CA ASP A 71 -17.78 2.93 -15.69
C ASP A 71 -18.75 2.81 -14.51
N GLU A 72 -19.93 2.20 -14.73
CA GLU A 72 -20.94 1.99 -13.68
C GLU A 72 -20.39 1.13 -12.54
N LEU A 73 -19.66 0.07 -12.86
CA LEU A 73 -19.03 -0.78 -11.83
C LEU A 73 -17.97 0.02 -11.05
N PHE A 74 -17.12 0.78 -11.74
CA PHE A 74 -16.11 1.61 -11.10
C PHE A 74 -16.73 2.64 -10.14
N GLU A 75 -17.85 3.27 -10.55
CA GLU A 75 -18.59 4.19 -9.70
C GLU A 75 -19.22 3.49 -8.49
N VAL A 76 -19.77 2.29 -8.66
CA VAL A 76 -20.29 1.49 -7.53
C VAL A 76 -19.17 1.20 -6.53
N ARG A 77 -18.02 0.75 -6.99
CA ARG A 77 -16.85 0.48 -6.12
C ARG A 77 -16.34 1.75 -5.45
N ARG A 78 -16.28 2.84 -6.20
CA ARG A 78 -15.89 4.15 -5.66
C ARG A 78 -16.81 4.57 -4.51
N ARG A 79 -18.13 4.47 -4.69
CA ARG A 79 -19.12 4.80 -3.63
C ARG A 79 -18.99 3.86 -2.42
N MET A 80 -18.75 2.57 -2.64
CA MET A 80 -18.54 1.59 -1.57
C MET A 80 -17.32 1.97 -0.71
N PHE A 81 -16.21 2.35 -1.32
CA PHE A 81 -14.98 2.73 -0.62
C PHE A 81 -15.12 4.09 0.09
N ASP A 82 -15.84 5.04 -0.51
CA ASP A 82 -16.17 6.32 0.14
C ASP A 82 -17.10 6.18 1.35
N ALA A 83 -17.91 5.13 1.39
CA ALA A 83 -18.77 4.85 2.53
C ALA A 83 -18.01 4.34 3.77
N SER A 84 -16.72 4.00 3.64
CA SER A 84 -15.91 3.55 4.76
C SER A 84 -15.93 4.55 5.92
N PRO A 85 -16.16 4.10 7.17
CA PRO A 85 -16.14 4.98 8.33
C PRO A 85 -14.75 5.54 8.65
N VAL A 86 -13.70 4.86 8.20
CA VAL A 86 -12.29 5.25 8.38
C VAL A 86 -11.66 5.69 7.05
N PRO A 87 -10.52 6.40 7.07
CA PRO A 87 -9.79 6.72 5.84
C PRO A 87 -9.51 5.48 5.01
N PHE A 88 -9.80 5.54 3.72
CA PHE A 88 -9.68 4.40 2.80
C PHE A 88 -8.70 4.73 1.67
N VAL A 89 -7.62 3.97 1.56
CA VAL A 89 -6.62 4.09 0.50
C VAL A 89 -6.79 2.93 -0.47
N PHE A 90 -6.79 3.22 -1.77
CA PHE A 90 -6.91 2.20 -2.81
C PHE A 90 -5.62 2.08 -3.62
N VAL A 91 -5.21 0.85 -3.94
CA VAL A 91 -4.10 0.50 -4.84
C VAL A 91 -4.69 -0.33 -5.98
N PRO A 92 -4.44 0.00 -7.27
CA PRO A 92 -5.03 -0.74 -8.38
C PRO A 92 -4.44 -2.15 -8.54
N GLY A 93 -5.32 -3.13 -8.79
CA GLY A 93 -4.94 -4.47 -9.22
C GLY A 93 -4.96 -4.63 -10.75
N ASP A 94 -4.67 -5.84 -11.24
CA ASP A 94 -4.68 -6.10 -12.68
C ASP A 94 -6.10 -6.28 -13.23
N ASN A 95 -7.01 -6.87 -12.48
CA ASN A 95 -8.40 -6.96 -12.89
C ASN A 95 -9.08 -5.58 -12.99
N ASP A 96 -8.54 -4.58 -12.32
CA ASP A 96 -9.10 -3.24 -12.29
C ASP A 96 -8.77 -2.46 -13.57
N TRP A 97 -7.71 -2.83 -14.30
CA TRP A 97 -7.31 -2.12 -15.51
C TRP A 97 -6.54 -2.94 -16.55
N THR A 98 -5.42 -3.62 -16.22
CA THR A 98 -4.60 -4.32 -17.23
C THR A 98 -5.34 -5.42 -17.94
N ASP A 99 -6.22 -6.13 -17.24
CA ASP A 99 -6.98 -7.26 -17.74
C ASP A 99 -8.31 -6.91 -18.37
N CYS A 100 -8.65 -5.63 -18.38
CA CYS A 100 -9.87 -5.11 -19.03
C CYS A 100 -9.91 -5.34 -20.55
N HIS A 101 -8.76 -5.66 -21.18
CA HIS A 101 -8.69 -6.07 -22.58
C HIS A 101 -9.31 -7.43 -22.86
N ARG A 102 -9.48 -8.28 -21.85
CA ARG A 102 -10.02 -9.63 -21.99
C ARG A 102 -11.48 -9.59 -22.44
N ALA A 103 -11.88 -10.63 -23.19
CA ALA A 103 -13.22 -10.68 -23.79
C ALA A 103 -14.35 -10.55 -22.76
N LEU A 104 -14.25 -11.28 -21.66
CA LEU A 104 -15.23 -11.24 -20.58
C LEU A 104 -15.18 -9.95 -19.75
N ALA A 105 -14.03 -9.28 -19.76
CA ALA A 105 -13.87 -7.98 -19.09
C ALA A 105 -14.38 -6.78 -19.93
N GLY A 106 -14.91 -7.03 -21.12
CA GLY A 106 -15.51 -6.01 -21.97
C GLY A 106 -14.62 -5.49 -23.10
N ARG A 107 -13.41 -6.03 -23.31
CA ARG A 107 -12.45 -5.65 -24.38
C ARG A 107 -12.08 -4.16 -24.36
N HIS A 108 -11.99 -3.57 -23.18
CA HIS A 108 -11.57 -2.18 -23.01
C HIS A 108 -10.06 -2.00 -23.20
N ASP A 109 -9.64 -0.82 -23.64
CA ASP A 109 -8.22 -0.45 -23.61
C ASP A 109 -7.77 -0.32 -22.13
N PRO A 110 -6.71 -1.03 -21.70
CA PRO A 110 -6.20 -0.94 -20.34
C PRO A 110 -5.76 0.47 -19.93
N ILE A 111 -5.20 1.24 -20.85
CA ILE A 111 -4.74 2.61 -20.57
C ILE A 111 -5.93 3.54 -20.33
N ASP A 112 -7.01 3.40 -21.11
CA ASP A 112 -8.24 4.15 -20.88
C ASP A 112 -8.88 3.77 -19.53
N ARG A 113 -8.84 2.48 -19.16
CA ARG A 113 -9.34 2.04 -17.84
C ARG A 113 -8.50 2.57 -16.69
N LEU A 114 -7.18 2.60 -16.84
CA LEU A 114 -6.30 3.22 -15.84
C LEU A 114 -6.55 4.74 -15.73
N ALA A 115 -6.79 5.42 -16.85
CA ALA A 115 -7.14 6.83 -16.85
C ALA A 115 -8.47 7.07 -16.09
N LYS A 116 -9.47 6.22 -16.34
CA LYS A 116 -10.77 6.29 -15.62
C LYS A 116 -10.64 5.99 -14.12
N LEU A 117 -9.83 5.02 -13.74
CA LEU A 117 -9.50 4.77 -12.34
C LEU A 117 -8.87 6.00 -11.68
N ARG A 118 -7.92 6.62 -12.35
CA ARG A 118 -7.24 7.83 -11.85
C ARG A 118 -8.20 8.99 -11.66
N GLU A 119 -9.17 9.16 -12.56
CA GLU A 119 -10.22 10.17 -12.45
C GLU A 119 -11.11 9.92 -11.23
N LEU A 120 -11.59 8.69 -11.05
CA LEU A 120 -12.61 8.37 -10.05
C LEU A 120 -12.03 8.19 -8.64
N PHE A 121 -10.92 7.48 -8.50
CA PHE A 121 -10.42 7.05 -7.18
C PHE A 121 -9.36 7.99 -6.59
N TYR A 122 -8.78 8.89 -7.40
CA TYR A 122 -7.71 9.80 -6.97
C TYR A 122 -7.97 11.25 -7.41
N PRO A 123 -9.14 11.83 -7.06
CA PRO A 123 -9.51 13.16 -7.52
C PRO A 123 -8.66 14.27 -6.87
N ASP A 124 -8.14 14.03 -5.67
CA ASP A 124 -7.42 15.01 -4.86
C ASP A 124 -6.32 14.36 -3.96
N ASP A 125 -5.75 15.16 -3.07
CA ASP A 125 -4.69 14.77 -2.15
C ASP A 125 -5.21 14.10 -0.85
N THR A 126 -6.44 13.59 -0.86
CA THR A 126 -7.01 12.90 0.30
C THR A 126 -7.31 11.42 0.01
N SER A 127 -7.45 10.63 1.05
CA SER A 127 -7.99 9.28 0.94
C SER A 127 -9.48 9.29 0.59
N LEU A 128 -10.01 8.14 0.19
CA LEU A 128 -11.43 7.83 0.22
C LEU A 128 -11.89 7.67 1.67
N GLY A 129 -13.17 7.30 1.85
CA GLY A 129 -13.78 7.14 3.18
C GLY A 129 -14.39 8.44 3.69
N ARG A 130 -15.25 8.32 4.73
CA ARG A 130 -15.91 9.47 5.37
C ARG A 130 -14.92 10.33 6.14
N GLN A 131 -13.97 9.70 6.83
CA GLN A 131 -12.82 10.37 7.40
C GLN A 131 -11.72 10.46 6.34
N LYS A 132 -10.98 11.56 6.34
CA LYS A 132 -9.96 11.81 5.32
C LYS A 132 -8.56 11.80 5.91
N LEU A 133 -7.65 11.10 5.23
CA LEU A 133 -6.22 11.14 5.47
C LEU A 133 -5.57 11.97 4.37
N ARG A 134 -4.75 12.94 4.72
CA ARG A 134 -4.00 13.72 3.75
C ARG A 134 -2.83 12.89 3.21
N LEU A 135 -2.71 12.85 1.90
CA LEU A 135 -1.73 12.03 1.17
C LEU A 135 -0.84 12.93 0.30
N ALA A 136 0.47 12.72 0.36
CA ALA A 136 1.34 13.27 -0.67
C ALA A 136 1.22 12.39 -1.92
N ARG A 137 0.82 12.98 -3.06
CA ARG A 137 0.71 12.27 -4.34
C ARG A 137 1.97 12.49 -5.17
N GLN A 138 2.41 11.44 -5.90
CA GLN A 138 3.52 11.60 -6.84
C GLN A 138 3.17 12.57 -7.96
N SER A 139 1.90 12.66 -8.32
CA SER A 139 1.37 13.59 -9.32
C SER A 139 1.52 15.08 -8.97
N ALA A 140 1.89 15.43 -7.74
CA ALA A 140 2.28 16.79 -7.39
C ALA A 140 3.57 17.24 -8.11
N SER A 141 4.40 16.29 -8.57
CA SER A 141 5.54 16.58 -9.43
C SER A 141 5.09 16.69 -10.90
N PRO A 142 5.41 17.77 -11.63
CA PRO A 142 5.04 17.92 -13.04
C PRO A 142 5.51 16.74 -13.91
N ARG A 143 6.68 16.19 -13.64
CA ARG A 143 7.24 15.03 -14.35
C ARG A 143 6.38 13.77 -14.19
N PHE A 144 5.67 13.63 -13.09
CA PHE A 144 4.89 12.45 -12.73
C PHE A 144 3.40 12.75 -12.57
N SER A 145 2.90 13.81 -13.21
CA SER A 145 1.52 14.29 -13.07
C SER A 145 0.42 13.25 -13.36
N ALA A 146 0.75 12.20 -14.12
CA ALA A 146 -0.16 11.12 -14.45
C ALA A 146 -0.34 10.11 -13.30
N TYR A 147 0.62 9.97 -12.36
CA TYR A 147 0.64 8.89 -11.37
C TYR A 147 -0.04 9.30 -10.06
N ARG A 148 -1.36 9.54 -10.13
CA ARG A 148 -2.19 9.96 -9.00
C ARG A 148 -2.38 8.86 -7.96
N GLU A 149 -2.32 7.61 -8.35
CA GLU A 149 -2.46 6.42 -7.51
C GLU A 149 -1.28 6.21 -6.56
N ASN A 150 -0.10 6.74 -6.92
CA ASN A 150 1.06 6.66 -6.07
C ASN A 150 0.98 7.70 -4.95
N ALA A 151 0.81 7.23 -3.73
CA ALA A 151 0.62 8.05 -2.55
C ALA A 151 1.67 7.74 -1.47
N ARG A 152 1.91 8.71 -0.57
CA ARG A 152 2.77 8.56 0.60
C ARG A 152 2.24 9.38 1.76
N TRP A 153 2.35 8.84 2.97
CA TRP A 153 2.04 9.56 4.21
C TRP A 153 2.93 9.07 5.35
N VAL A 154 2.90 9.79 6.47
CA VAL A 154 3.59 9.40 7.70
C VAL A 154 2.57 9.36 8.84
N MET A 155 2.59 8.31 9.61
CA MET A 155 1.78 8.15 10.83
C MET A 155 2.56 7.31 11.84
N GLY A 156 2.59 7.72 13.11
CA GLY A 156 3.26 6.97 14.17
C GLY A 156 4.75 6.70 13.93
N GLY A 157 5.44 7.61 13.25
CA GLY A 157 6.84 7.41 12.88
C GLY A 157 7.07 6.40 11.75
N ILE A 158 6.02 5.93 11.07
CA ILE A 158 6.09 5.00 9.94
C ILE A 158 5.84 5.76 8.65
N VAL A 159 6.65 5.49 7.63
CA VAL A 159 6.38 5.90 6.25
C VAL A 159 5.53 4.84 5.57
N PHE A 160 4.45 5.26 4.95
CA PHE A 160 3.58 4.43 4.12
C PHE A 160 3.70 4.89 2.67
N VAL A 161 3.75 3.96 1.72
CA VAL A 161 3.83 4.24 0.29
C VAL A 161 3.00 3.26 -0.52
N THR A 162 2.24 3.75 -1.50
CA THR A 162 1.54 2.93 -2.50
C THR A 162 2.27 2.97 -3.83
N LEU A 163 2.33 1.82 -4.51
CA LEU A 163 2.91 1.65 -5.83
C LEU A 163 1.89 0.94 -6.74
N ASN A 164 1.65 1.47 -7.92
CA ASN A 164 0.87 0.76 -8.93
C ASN A 164 1.73 -0.34 -9.57
N VAL A 165 1.66 -1.54 -9.00
CA VAL A 165 2.29 -2.76 -9.53
C VAL A 165 1.21 -3.82 -9.60
N PRO A 166 0.51 -3.96 -10.75
CA PRO A 166 -0.55 -4.93 -10.94
C PRO A 166 -0.01 -6.34 -11.13
N GLY A 167 -0.89 -7.35 -11.00
CA GLY A 167 -0.67 -8.72 -11.45
C GLY A 167 -0.39 -8.82 -12.96
N SER A 168 -0.75 -9.95 -13.57
CA SER A 168 -0.67 -10.15 -15.04
C SER A 168 0.68 -9.71 -15.64
N THR A 169 1.79 -10.16 -15.01
CA THR A 169 3.17 -9.85 -15.42
C THR A 169 3.48 -8.33 -15.38
N ASN A 170 2.76 -7.58 -14.53
CA ASN A 170 2.95 -6.13 -14.38
C ASN A 170 2.73 -5.39 -15.72
N ASN A 171 1.80 -5.85 -16.54
CA ASN A 171 1.49 -5.34 -17.90
C ASN A 171 2.61 -5.49 -18.94
N LEU A 172 3.68 -6.21 -18.64
CA LEU A 172 4.83 -6.42 -19.54
C LEU A 172 4.62 -7.62 -20.47
N GLY A 173 5.06 -7.50 -21.74
CA GLY A 173 5.16 -8.61 -22.70
C GLY A 173 3.87 -8.88 -23.47
N ARG A 174 2.88 -7.99 -23.44
CA ARG A 174 1.64 -8.13 -24.23
C ARG A 174 1.77 -7.51 -25.62
N ASN A 175 2.26 -6.31 -25.72
CA ASN A 175 2.57 -5.58 -26.95
C ASN A 175 3.40 -4.34 -26.62
N VAL A 176 3.94 -3.68 -27.66
CA VAL A 176 4.83 -2.53 -27.52
C VAL A 176 4.21 -1.38 -26.71
N VAL A 177 2.92 -1.10 -26.88
CA VAL A 177 2.24 -0.01 -26.14
C VAL A 177 2.21 -0.30 -24.64
N MET A 178 1.88 -1.53 -24.27
CA MET A 178 1.86 -1.96 -22.86
C MET A 178 3.26 -2.03 -22.25
N ASP A 179 4.27 -2.40 -23.06
CA ASP A 179 5.67 -2.41 -22.62
C ASP A 179 6.20 -0.99 -22.36
N VAL A 180 5.79 -0.01 -23.17
CA VAL A 180 6.11 1.41 -22.97
C VAL A 180 5.42 1.94 -21.69
N GLU A 181 4.15 1.60 -21.49
CA GLU A 181 3.42 1.93 -20.25
C GLU A 181 4.12 1.35 -19.02
N HIS A 182 4.41 0.03 -19.05
CA HIS A 182 5.15 -0.66 -18.00
C HIS A 182 6.45 0.06 -17.66
N ALA A 183 7.28 0.36 -18.65
CA ALA A 183 8.57 1.00 -18.45
C ALA A 183 8.44 2.38 -17.80
N ALA A 184 7.49 3.19 -18.26
CA ALA A 184 7.23 4.54 -17.73
C ALA A 184 6.69 4.50 -16.30
N ARG A 185 5.70 3.64 -16.03
CA ARG A 185 5.12 3.48 -14.70
C ARG A 185 6.13 2.93 -13.70
N MET A 186 6.94 1.93 -14.10
CA MET A 186 7.96 1.40 -13.20
C MET A 186 9.08 2.40 -12.92
N ALA A 187 9.46 3.26 -13.87
CA ALA A 187 10.39 4.35 -13.60
C ALA A 187 9.84 5.33 -12.55
N ALA A 188 8.55 5.69 -12.65
CA ALA A 188 7.88 6.51 -11.65
C ALA A 188 7.81 5.81 -10.28
N ASN A 189 7.43 4.53 -10.25
CA ASN A 189 7.36 3.74 -9.02
C ASN A 189 8.71 3.65 -8.30
N PHE A 190 9.82 3.44 -9.03
CA PHE A 190 11.14 3.37 -8.42
C PHE A 190 11.56 4.70 -7.82
N GLU A 191 11.38 5.81 -8.53
CA GLU A 191 11.69 7.14 -7.96
C GLU A 191 10.84 7.44 -6.72
N TRP A 192 9.56 7.01 -6.73
CA TRP A 192 8.67 7.20 -5.57
C TRP A 192 9.05 6.33 -4.38
N LEU A 193 9.45 5.07 -4.62
CA LEU A 193 9.96 4.16 -3.61
C LEU A 193 11.27 4.65 -3.01
N ASP A 194 12.22 5.09 -3.86
CA ASP A 194 13.50 5.67 -3.42
C ASP A 194 13.28 6.86 -2.48
N ALA A 195 12.38 7.77 -2.84
CA ALA A 195 12.02 8.92 -2.00
C ALA A 195 11.34 8.50 -0.68
N ALA A 196 10.55 7.41 -0.68
CA ALA A 196 9.96 6.87 0.55
C ALA A 196 11.03 6.25 1.46
N VAL A 197 11.97 5.49 0.90
CA VAL A 197 13.10 4.89 1.64
C VAL A 197 14.00 5.97 2.23
N GLN A 198 14.37 6.99 1.45
CA GLN A 198 15.14 8.13 1.93
C GLN A 198 14.43 8.84 3.09
N ARG A 199 13.11 9.01 2.99
CA ARG A 199 12.32 9.59 4.08
C ARG A 199 12.34 8.67 5.31
N ALA A 200 12.16 7.35 5.16
CA ALA A 200 12.17 6.38 6.24
C ALA A 200 13.54 6.26 6.93
N ALA A 201 14.63 6.60 6.24
CA ALA A 201 15.97 6.64 6.82
C ALA A 201 16.16 7.76 7.86
N GLY A 202 15.28 8.79 7.88
CA GLY A 202 15.30 9.85 8.88
C GLY A 202 15.29 9.32 10.31
N ARG A 203 16.02 10.00 11.22
CA ARG A 203 16.23 9.52 12.60
C ARG A 203 14.94 9.39 13.40
N GLU A 204 13.96 10.24 13.11
CA GLU A 204 12.64 10.28 13.76
C GLU A 204 11.70 9.19 13.27
N LEU A 205 12.04 8.52 12.15
CA LEU A 205 11.21 7.49 11.55
C LEU A 205 11.72 6.10 11.89
N ARG A 206 10.81 5.13 12.00
CA ARG A 206 11.06 3.81 12.57
C ARG A 206 10.95 2.66 11.57
N GLY A 207 10.18 2.85 10.50
CA GLY A 207 9.91 1.79 9.52
C GLY A 207 9.24 2.28 8.25
N LEU A 208 9.05 1.36 7.32
CA LEU A 208 8.44 1.59 6.01
C LEU A 208 7.40 0.49 5.72
N VAL A 209 6.24 0.89 5.21
CA VAL A 209 5.24 -0.04 4.66
C VAL A 209 5.02 0.31 3.19
N VAL A 210 5.21 -0.67 2.32
CA VAL A 210 4.98 -0.59 0.88
C VAL A 210 3.73 -1.38 0.55
N PHE A 211 2.76 -0.75 -0.12
CA PHE A 211 1.58 -1.41 -0.64
C PHE A 211 1.67 -1.51 -2.16
N ALA A 212 1.43 -2.69 -2.68
CA ALA A 212 1.28 -2.98 -4.10
C ALA A 212 0.21 -4.06 -4.28
N HIS A 213 -0.25 -4.33 -5.50
CA HIS A 213 -1.19 -5.42 -5.71
C HIS A 213 -0.48 -6.76 -5.91
N ALA A 214 0.45 -6.82 -6.85
CA ALA A 214 1.04 -8.08 -7.32
C ALA A 214 1.86 -8.84 -6.28
N ASP A 215 1.79 -10.19 -6.28
CA ASP A 215 2.86 -11.03 -5.75
C ASP A 215 4.10 -10.89 -6.65
N PRO A 216 5.20 -10.31 -6.15
CA PRO A 216 6.38 -10.13 -6.96
C PRO A 216 7.11 -11.44 -7.31
N ALA A 217 6.60 -12.60 -6.87
CA ALA A 217 7.18 -13.93 -7.10
C ALA A 217 8.66 -14.00 -6.69
N PHE A 218 8.94 -13.90 -5.39
CA PHE A 218 10.32 -13.83 -4.85
C PHE A 218 11.21 -15.02 -5.23
N GLY A 219 10.64 -16.16 -5.64
CA GLY A 219 11.37 -17.29 -6.24
C GLY A 219 11.82 -17.06 -7.69
N GLY A 220 11.43 -15.94 -8.31
CA GLY A 220 11.66 -15.68 -9.72
C GLY A 220 10.59 -16.29 -10.64
N ARG A 221 10.70 -16.02 -11.93
CA ARG A 221 9.82 -16.57 -13.00
C ARG A 221 10.70 -17.16 -14.12
N GLU A 222 11.33 -18.26 -13.81
CA GLU A 222 12.27 -18.89 -14.73
C GLU A 222 11.60 -19.24 -16.07
N GLY A 223 12.27 -18.94 -17.19
CA GLY A 223 11.78 -19.21 -18.54
C GLY A 223 10.58 -18.38 -19.01
N ARG A 224 10.17 -17.34 -18.27
CA ARG A 224 9.02 -16.47 -18.58
C ARG A 224 9.41 -14.99 -18.53
N VAL A 225 8.61 -14.15 -19.19
CA VAL A 225 8.70 -12.69 -19.02
C VAL A 225 8.45 -12.35 -17.55
N ASP A 226 9.37 -11.60 -16.95
CA ASP A 226 9.35 -11.29 -15.52
C ASP A 226 9.28 -9.78 -15.28
N GLY A 227 8.06 -9.26 -15.22
CA GLY A 227 7.77 -7.84 -14.97
C GLY A 227 8.12 -7.36 -13.56
N TYR A 228 8.56 -8.27 -12.65
CA TYR A 228 8.82 -7.96 -11.24
C TYR A 228 10.30 -8.05 -10.85
N ALA A 229 11.19 -8.52 -11.75
CA ALA A 229 12.60 -8.75 -11.41
C ALA A 229 13.28 -7.52 -10.81
N ARG A 230 13.08 -6.35 -11.43
CA ARG A 230 13.62 -5.06 -10.93
C ARG A 230 13.01 -4.63 -9.61
N LEU A 231 11.71 -4.89 -9.39
CA LEU A 231 11.05 -4.58 -8.12
C LEU A 231 11.64 -5.43 -6.98
N ARG A 232 11.80 -6.75 -7.20
CA ARG A 232 12.43 -7.63 -6.20
C ARG A 232 13.83 -7.16 -5.83
N GLU A 233 14.60 -6.71 -6.83
CA GLU A 233 15.94 -6.19 -6.61
C GLU A 233 15.94 -4.87 -5.84
N ALA A 234 15.05 -3.93 -6.19
CA ALA A 234 14.89 -2.68 -5.47
C ALA A 234 14.50 -2.93 -4.01
N LEU A 235 13.49 -3.78 -3.76
CA LEU A 235 13.06 -4.15 -2.40
C LEU A 235 14.21 -4.77 -1.59
N ARG A 236 15.02 -5.66 -2.19
CA ARG A 236 16.19 -6.27 -1.53
C ARG A 236 17.23 -5.22 -1.16
N THR A 237 17.62 -4.38 -2.12
CA THR A 237 18.62 -3.33 -1.92
C THR A 237 18.18 -2.35 -0.83
N HIS A 238 16.91 -1.91 -0.89
CA HIS A 238 16.38 -0.98 0.10
C HIS A 238 16.23 -1.60 1.49
N ALA A 239 15.77 -2.84 1.59
CA ALA A 239 15.67 -3.52 2.88
C ALA A 239 17.03 -3.70 3.57
N ALA A 240 18.05 -4.05 2.79
CA ALA A 240 19.41 -4.17 3.30
C ALA A 240 19.99 -2.81 3.75
N ALA A 241 19.78 -1.76 2.95
CA ALA A 241 20.32 -0.42 3.23
C ALA A 241 19.57 0.31 4.35
N LEU A 242 18.25 0.17 4.44
CA LEU A 242 17.43 0.87 5.43
C LEU A 242 17.70 0.41 6.86
N ALA A 243 17.98 -0.89 7.05
CA ALA A 243 18.23 -1.52 8.34
C ALA A 243 17.14 -1.24 9.41
N LYS A 244 15.92 -0.96 8.97
CA LYS A 244 14.71 -0.74 9.79
C LYS A 244 13.62 -1.69 9.33
N PRO A 245 12.61 -2.00 10.16
CA PRO A 245 11.49 -2.83 9.75
C PRO A 245 10.80 -2.30 8.48
N MET A 246 10.67 -3.16 7.48
CA MET A 246 10.03 -2.88 6.20
C MET A 246 9.00 -3.96 5.90
N LEU A 247 7.76 -3.55 5.64
CA LEU A 247 6.71 -4.45 5.16
C LEU A 247 6.48 -4.22 3.67
N LEU A 248 6.28 -5.31 2.92
CA LEU A 248 5.54 -5.31 1.66
C LEU A 248 4.20 -5.97 1.92
N VAL A 249 3.10 -5.23 1.68
CA VAL A 249 1.74 -5.76 1.80
C VAL A 249 1.11 -5.81 0.41
N HIS A 250 0.62 -6.98 0.00
CA HIS A 250 0.08 -7.19 -1.35
C HIS A 250 -1.07 -8.21 -1.38
N GLY A 251 -1.76 -8.33 -2.53
CA GLY A 251 -2.81 -9.29 -2.86
C GLY A 251 -2.39 -10.27 -3.95
N ASP A 252 -3.22 -10.42 -4.98
CA ASP A 252 -3.03 -11.14 -6.25
C ASP A 252 -3.04 -12.68 -6.13
N GLY A 253 -2.43 -13.25 -5.10
CA GLY A 253 -2.34 -14.69 -4.95
C GLY A 253 -3.44 -15.33 -4.12
N HIS A 254 -4.29 -14.55 -3.46
CA HIS A 254 -5.42 -14.99 -2.61
C HIS A 254 -5.00 -15.92 -1.45
N ARG A 255 -3.78 -15.77 -0.95
CA ARG A 255 -3.23 -16.65 0.11
C ARG A 255 -2.75 -15.83 1.28
N TYR A 256 -3.51 -15.82 2.36
CA TYR A 256 -2.98 -15.21 3.57
C TYR A 256 -1.64 -15.81 3.95
N ARG A 257 -0.60 -14.98 3.91
CA ARG A 257 0.79 -15.42 4.12
C ARG A 257 1.62 -14.31 4.75
N ILE A 258 2.47 -14.72 5.70
CA ILE A 258 3.46 -13.84 6.32
C ILE A 258 4.79 -14.56 6.26
N ASP A 259 5.78 -14.00 5.57
CA ASP A 259 7.11 -14.58 5.47
C ASP A 259 8.21 -13.52 5.24
N GLN A 260 9.46 -13.98 5.20
CA GLN A 260 10.66 -13.18 4.98
C GLN A 260 11.44 -13.76 3.78
N PRO A 261 10.98 -13.47 2.54
CA PRO A 261 11.52 -14.13 1.35
C PRO A 261 12.86 -13.58 0.87
N LEU A 262 13.28 -12.40 1.35
CA LEU A 262 14.51 -11.77 0.88
C LEU A 262 15.76 -12.27 1.61
N ARG A 263 16.83 -12.37 0.85
CA ARG A 263 18.19 -12.67 1.36
C ARG A 263 19.15 -11.59 0.91
N ASP A 264 20.12 -11.26 1.77
CA ASP A 264 21.23 -10.41 1.41
C ASP A 264 22.08 -11.09 0.32
N ARG A 265 22.54 -10.31 -0.66
CA ARG A 265 23.41 -10.82 -1.72
C ARG A 265 24.83 -11.10 -1.28
N ALA A 266 25.30 -10.36 -0.28
CA ALA A 266 26.70 -10.46 0.16
C ALA A 266 26.99 -11.77 0.88
N ASP A 267 26.08 -12.25 1.73
CA ASP A 267 26.29 -13.41 2.58
C ASP A 267 25.17 -14.46 2.56
N GLY A 268 24.10 -14.22 1.78
CA GLY A 268 22.96 -15.12 1.64
C GLY A 268 22.05 -15.19 2.87
N ARG A 269 22.29 -14.41 3.91
CA ARG A 269 21.46 -14.37 5.12
C ARG A 269 20.10 -13.78 4.83
N ARG A 270 19.10 -14.24 5.58
CA ARG A 270 17.76 -13.67 5.51
C ARG A 270 17.78 -12.22 5.98
N LEU A 271 17.10 -11.35 5.26
CA LEU A 271 16.86 -9.96 5.65
C LEU A 271 15.68 -9.93 6.64
N GLU A 272 15.99 -10.12 7.93
CA GLU A 272 14.97 -10.22 9.00
C GLU A 272 14.16 -8.93 9.19
N THR A 273 14.69 -7.80 8.73
CA THR A 273 13.99 -6.52 8.74
C THR A 273 12.91 -6.41 7.67
N PHE A 274 12.90 -7.30 6.66
CA PHE A 274 11.90 -7.31 5.61
C PHE A 274 10.87 -8.41 5.84
N THR A 275 9.59 -8.05 5.84
CA THR A 275 8.47 -9.00 5.93
C THR A 275 7.50 -8.76 4.78
N ARG A 276 7.12 -9.84 4.09
CA ARG A 276 6.00 -9.84 3.15
C ARG A 276 4.74 -10.27 3.86
N VAL A 277 3.65 -9.56 3.57
CA VAL A 277 2.29 -9.88 3.99
C VAL A 277 1.43 -9.97 2.73
N GLU A 278 0.86 -11.13 2.46
CA GLU A 278 -0.15 -11.32 1.42
C GLU A 278 -1.52 -11.42 2.09
N VAL A 279 -2.48 -10.62 1.60
CA VAL A 279 -3.82 -10.58 2.17
C VAL A 279 -4.68 -11.76 1.70
N PHE A 280 -5.85 -11.93 2.31
CA PHE A 280 -6.89 -12.83 1.82
C PHE A 280 -7.43 -12.34 0.47
N GLY A 281 -8.07 -13.22 -0.27
CA GLY A 281 -8.77 -12.90 -1.52
C GLY A 281 -9.86 -13.92 -1.82
N ALA A 282 -10.72 -13.61 -2.78
CA ALA A 282 -11.85 -14.42 -3.15
C ALA A 282 -11.51 -15.94 -3.28
N PRO A 283 -12.34 -16.84 -2.75
CA PRO A 283 -13.69 -16.58 -2.23
C PRO A 283 -13.75 -16.10 -0.76
N GLU A 284 -12.61 -15.96 -0.09
CA GLU A 284 -12.55 -15.53 1.30
C GLU A 284 -12.60 -14.00 1.39
N VAL A 285 -13.64 -13.48 2.05
CA VAL A 285 -13.80 -12.04 2.33
C VAL A 285 -13.36 -11.78 3.75
N ASP A 286 -12.09 -11.40 3.89
CA ASP A 286 -11.48 -11.13 5.19
C ASP A 286 -10.40 -10.05 5.07
N TRP A 287 -9.86 -9.61 6.20
CA TRP A 287 -8.87 -8.56 6.25
C TRP A 287 -7.71 -8.90 7.19
N VAL A 288 -6.59 -8.25 6.97
CA VAL A 288 -5.39 -8.36 7.79
C VAL A 288 -5.29 -7.14 8.69
N ARG A 289 -5.13 -7.39 10.00
CA ARG A 289 -4.80 -6.37 10.99
C ARG A 289 -3.29 -6.24 11.10
N ILE A 290 -2.78 -5.03 11.04
CA ILE A 290 -1.38 -4.74 11.30
C ILE A 290 -1.32 -3.74 12.44
N ASP A 291 -0.79 -4.19 13.57
CA ASP A 291 -0.57 -3.36 14.76
C ASP A 291 0.84 -2.77 14.71
N VAL A 292 0.93 -1.48 14.97
CA VAL A 292 2.19 -0.75 15.11
C VAL A 292 2.40 -0.44 16.59
N ASP A 293 3.53 -0.88 17.13
CA ASP A 293 3.93 -0.58 18.51
C ASP A 293 5.37 -0.10 18.52
N SER A 294 5.59 1.17 18.79
CA SER A 294 6.91 1.77 18.81
C SER A 294 7.81 1.28 19.96
N ALA A 295 7.26 0.59 20.97
CA ALA A 295 8.03 -0.09 22.01
C ALA A 295 8.47 -1.51 21.61
N ASN A 296 7.85 -2.10 20.59
CA ASN A 296 8.21 -3.43 20.12
C ASN A 296 9.43 -3.34 19.17
N PRO A 297 10.53 -4.06 19.43
CA PRO A 297 11.70 -4.08 18.52
C PRO A 297 11.36 -4.51 17.08
N ARG A 298 10.35 -5.36 16.90
CA ARG A 298 9.86 -5.77 15.58
C ARG A 298 8.93 -4.76 14.94
N LEU A 299 8.46 -3.76 15.71
CA LEU A 299 7.59 -2.67 15.30
C LEU A 299 6.18 -3.10 14.84
N PHE A 300 6.07 -4.15 14.04
CA PHE A 300 4.82 -4.62 13.45
C PHE A 300 4.41 -5.99 14.01
N SER A 301 3.12 -6.12 14.33
CA SER A 301 2.47 -7.40 14.58
C SER A 301 1.37 -7.58 13.54
N VAL A 302 1.33 -8.74 12.88
CA VAL A 302 0.42 -9.01 11.77
C VAL A 302 -0.47 -10.19 12.12
N GLY A 303 -1.75 -10.05 11.93
CA GLY A 303 -2.73 -11.11 12.20
C GLY A 303 -4.00 -10.98 11.37
N ARG A 304 -4.86 -12.00 11.46
CA ARG A 304 -6.20 -11.93 10.89
C ARG A 304 -6.98 -10.82 11.57
N GLY A 305 -7.78 -10.10 10.80
CA GLY A 305 -8.58 -9.01 11.32
C GLY A 305 -9.64 -9.49 12.32
N THR A 306 -9.76 -8.78 13.42
CA THR A 306 -10.82 -8.99 14.41
C THR A 306 -11.34 -7.63 14.83
N THR A 307 -12.60 -7.57 15.25
CA THR A 307 -13.18 -6.36 15.85
C THR A 307 -12.72 -6.14 17.30
N ALA A 308 -12.05 -7.13 17.90
CA ALA A 308 -11.50 -7.00 19.24
C ALA A 308 -10.31 -6.02 19.24
N PRO A 309 -10.21 -5.11 20.21
CA PRO A 309 -9.04 -4.27 20.36
C PRO A 309 -7.79 -5.13 20.63
N PRO A 310 -6.57 -4.67 20.29
CA PRO A 310 -5.35 -5.37 20.66
C PRO A 310 -5.29 -5.54 22.17
N PRO A 311 -4.68 -6.63 22.67
CA PRO A 311 -4.45 -6.80 24.09
C PRO A 311 -3.62 -5.62 24.64
N PRO A 312 -3.81 -5.25 25.91
CA PRO A 312 -3.22 -4.09 26.55
C PRO A 312 -1.67 -4.13 26.56
#